data_b533ecd982afd73455df768ca7ca89f9
#
_entry.id   b533ecd982afd73455df768ca7ca89f9
#
_cell.length_a   1.000
_cell.length_b   1.000
_cell.length_c   1.000
_cell.angle_alpha   90.00
_cell.angle_beta   90.00
_cell.angle_gamma   90.00
#
_symmetry.space_group_name_H-M   'P 1'
#
loop_
_entity.id
_entity.type
_entity.pdbx_description
1 polymer ?
#
loop_
_entity_poly.entity_id
_entity_poly.type
_entity_poly.pdbx_seq_one_letter_code
_entity_poly.pdbx_strand_id
1 'polypeptide(L)'
;MSLEVVPVDKPADMNVIIGQAHFIKTVDDLHEALAGVSPHLRFGVAFCEASSARLVRRSGNDEELTGLAAANALAIGAGHAFVILLREGFPVNVLNPLKAVPEVCTIFCATANQVDVLVAVTGRGRGIIGVIDGSPPVGIEQDADITERRALLRTLGYKL
;
A
#
# COMPACT_ATOMS: atom_id res chain seq x y z
N MET A 1 23.44 11.87 5.11
CA MET A 1 22.31 11.04 4.61
C MET A 1 22.56 9.60 5.03
N SER A 2 21.54 8.96 5.58
CA SER A 2 21.58 7.52 5.89
C SER A 2 20.42 6.80 5.20
N LEU A 3 20.52 5.50 5.10
CA LEU A 3 19.48 4.62 4.59
C LEU A 3 18.96 3.77 5.75
N GLU A 4 17.66 3.72 5.91
CA GLU A 4 16.98 2.87 6.89
C GLU A 4 16.06 1.87 6.19
N VAL A 5 15.93 0.69 6.78
CA VAL A 5 14.97 -0.33 6.38
C VAL A 5 13.86 -0.35 7.42
N VAL A 6 12.63 -0.10 6.98
CA VAL A 6 11.44 -0.09 7.84
C VAL A 6 10.55 -1.25 7.43
N PRO A 7 10.51 -2.35 8.18
CA PRO A 7 9.60 -3.46 7.88
C PRO A 7 8.14 -3.03 8.13
N VAL A 8 7.26 -3.44 7.23
CA VAL A 8 5.82 -3.24 7.40
C VAL A 8 5.29 -4.28 8.39
N ASP A 9 4.68 -3.80 9.47
CA ASP A 9 4.02 -4.65 10.46
C ASP A 9 2.58 -4.92 10.02
N LYS A 10 2.32 -6.14 9.57
CA LYS A 10 0.98 -6.59 9.21
C LYS A 10 0.85 -8.10 9.36
N PRO A 11 -0.34 -8.61 9.76
CA PRO A 11 -0.66 -10.03 9.65
C PRO A 11 -0.63 -10.53 8.20
N ALA A 12 -0.40 -11.84 8.03
CA ALA A 12 -0.28 -12.45 6.71
C ALA A 12 -1.55 -12.37 5.85
N ASP A 13 -2.72 -12.22 6.48
CA ASP A 13 -4.02 -12.10 5.80
C ASP A 13 -4.37 -10.68 5.32
N MET A 14 -3.50 -9.71 5.61
CA MET A 14 -3.67 -8.34 5.14
C MET A 14 -2.84 -8.06 3.89
N ASN A 15 -3.44 -7.33 2.96
CA ASN A 15 -2.73 -6.72 1.83
C ASN A 15 -2.32 -5.29 2.17
N VAL A 16 -1.23 -4.82 1.58
CA VAL A 16 -0.71 -3.47 1.79
C VAL A 16 -0.51 -2.75 0.47
N ILE A 17 -0.84 -1.45 0.46
CA ILE A 17 -0.51 -0.53 -0.63
C ILE A 17 0.22 0.66 -0.01
N ILE A 18 1.37 1.01 -0.58
CA ILE A 18 2.18 2.15 -0.12
C ILE A 18 2.43 3.07 -1.29
N GLY A 19 2.21 4.36 -1.07
CA GLY A 19 2.42 5.37 -2.09
C GLY A 19 2.77 6.74 -1.53
N GLN A 20 2.85 7.70 -2.41
CA GLN A 20 3.04 9.11 -2.10
C GLN A 20 1.96 9.93 -2.80
N ALA A 21 1.45 10.95 -2.12
CA ALA A 21 0.39 11.79 -2.62
C ALA A 21 0.66 13.27 -2.28
N HIS A 22 -0.12 14.14 -2.89
CA HIS A 22 -0.12 15.57 -2.61
C HIS A 22 -1.32 15.92 -1.75
N PHE A 23 -1.11 16.63 -0.64
CA PHE A 23 -2.17 17.28 0.11
C PHE A 23 -3.03 16.36 1.01
N ILE A 24 -3.42 16.90 2.16
CA ILE A 24 -4.18 16.19 3.22
C ILE A 24 -5.54 15.64 2.75
N LYS A 25 -6.14 16.25 1.72
CA LYS A 25 -7.38 15.78 1.09
C LYS A 25 -7.28 14.32 0.62
N THR A 26 -6.06 13.81 0.41
CA THR A 26 -5.78 12.42 0.05
C THR A 26 -6.45 11.41 1.00
N VAL A 27 -6.48 11.70 2.30
CA VAL A 27 -7.08 10.78 3.30
C VAL A 27 -8.53 10.46 2.96
N ASP A 28 -9.31 11.49 2.72
CA ASP A 28 -10.74 11.35 2.43
C ASP A 28 -10.99 10.79 1.02
N ASP A 29 -10.22 11.25 0.04
CA ASP A 29 -10.36 10.76 -1.34
C ASP A 29 -9.98 9.28 -1.48
N LEU A 30 -8.95 8.83 -0.78
CA LEU A 30 -8.60 7.41 -0.72
C LEU A 30 -9.68 6.59 -0.01
N HIS A 31 -10.23 7.12 1.10
CA HIS A 31 -11.35 6.47 1.79
C HIS A 31 -12.55 6.29 0.86
N GLU A 32 -12.97 7.35 0.18
CA GLU A 32 -14.11 7.30 -0.74
C GLU A 32 -13.88 6.34 -1.90
N ALA A 33 -12.67 6.35 -2.49
CA ALA A 33 -12.30 5.44 -3.56
C ALA A 33 -12.40 3.98 -3.12
N LEU A 34 -11.90 3.65 -1.93
CA LEU A 34 -11.96 2.29 -1.38
C LEU A 34 -13.38 1.87 -1.00
N ALA A 35 -14.13 2.75 -0.35
CA ALA A 35 -15.51 2.48 0.04
C ALA A 35 -16.41 2.24 -1.18
N GLY A 36 -16.12 2.88 -2.30
CA GLY A 36 -16.86 2.71 -3.56
C GLY A 36 -16.63 1.40 -4.30
N VAL A 37 -15.59 0.63 -3.94
CA VAL A 37 -15.25 -0.61 -4.65
C VAL A 37 -16.20 -1.74 -4.31
N SER A 38 -16.47 -1.96 -3.02
CA SER A 38 -17.32 -3.04 -2.53
C SER A 38 -17.77 -2.78 -1.10
N PRO A 39 -19.03 -3.13 -0.76
CA PRO A 39 -19.50 -3.02 0.62
C PRO A 39 -18.82 -4.02 1.58
N HIS A 40 -18.15 -5.02 1.05
CA HIS A 40 -17.46 -6.04 1.86
C HIS A 40 -16.00 -5.71 2.14
N LEU A 41 -15.39 -4.81 1.37
CA LEU A 41 -14.00 -4.42 1.54
C LEU A 41 -13.77 -3.81 2.92
N ARG A 42 -12.77 -4.32 3.65
CA ARG A 42 -12.30 -3.76 4.91
C ARG A 42 -10.96 -3.07 4.67
N PHE A 43 -10.84 -1.85 5.16
CA PHE A 43 -9.62 -1.06 4.91
C PHE A 43 -9.30 -0.07 6.02
N GLY A 44 -8.02 0.27 6.10
CA GLY A 44 -7.50 1.39 6.85
C GLY A 44 -6.55 2.20 5.98
N VAL A 45 -6.61 3.51 6.09
CA VAL A 45 -5.78 4.48 5.37
C VAL A 45 -5.03 5.35 6.37
N ALA A 46 -3.75 5.58 6.14
CA ALA A 46 -2.97 6.56 6.87
C ALA A 46 -2.14 7.41 5.91
N PHE A 47 -1.99 8.69 6.22
CA PHE A 47 -1.27 9.67 5.42
C PHE A 47 -0.41 10.55 6.31
N CYS A 48 0.85 10.75 5.93
CA CYS A 48 1.80 11.57 6.67
C CYS A 48 1.74 13.03 6.19
N GLU A 49 1.25 13.94 7.02
CA GLU A 49 1.42 15.37 6.75
C GLU A 49 2.92 15.72 6.69
N ALA A 50 3.28 16.61 5.77
CA ALA A 50 4.66 17.07 5.57
C ALA A 50 4.92 18.47 6.14
N SER A 51 3.88 19.18 6.57
CA SER A 51 3.96 20.55 7.11
C SER A 51 2.88 20.79 8.14
N SER A 52 2.82 21.99 8.70
CA SER A 52 1.86 22.41 9.74
C SER A 52 1.93 21.51 10.98
N ALA A 53 0.85 20.84 11.36
CA ALA A 53 0.78 19.98 12.54
C ALA A 53 1.65 18.71 12.40
N ARG A 54 1.94 18.28 11.18
CA ARG A 54 2.74 17.09 10.86
C ARG A 54 2.26 15.84 11.59
N LEU A 55 0.97 15.58 11.48
CA LEU A 55 0.34 14.38 12.05
C LEU A 55 0.18 13.30 10.99
N VAL A 56 0.17 12.04 11.44
CA VAL A 56 -0.34 10.95 10.64
C VAL A 56 -1.87 11.04 10.68
N ARG A 57 -2.47 11.36 9.54
CA ARG A 57 -3.92 11.38 9.38
C ARG A 57 -4.41 9.98 9.02
N ARG A 58 -5.61 9.61 9.47
CA ARG A 58 -6.12 8.25 9.28
C ARG A 58 -7.62 8.23 9.03
N SER A 59 -8.06 7.24 8.29
CA SER A 59 -9.46 6.95 8.02
C SER A 59 -9.64 5.48 7.66
N GLY A 60 -10.83 4.94 7.79
CA GLY A 60 -11.10 3.55 7.44
C GLY A 60 -12.46 3.09 7.91
N ASN A 61 -12.84 1.88 7.56
CA ASN A 61 -14.05 1.21 8.01
C ASN A 61 -13.78 0.04 8.97
N ASP A 62 -12.52 -0.13 9.38
CA ASP A 62 -12.07 -1.19 10.29
C ASP A 62 -10.99 -0.60 11.22
N GLU A 63 -11.21 -0.68 12.53
CA GLU A 63 -10.32 -0.05 13.52
C GLU A 63 -8.93 -0.69 13.57
N GLU A 64 -8.85 -2.01 13.44
CA GLU A 64 -7.56 -2.72 13.44
C GLU A 64 -6.71 -2.31 12.24
N LEU A 65 -7.30 -2.31 11.05
CA LEU A 65 -6.62 -1.91 9.81
C LEU A 65 -6.21 -0.44 9.85
N THR A 66 -7.08 0.43 10.35
CA THR A 66 -6.79 1.86 10.49
C THR A 66 -5.65 2.12 11.47
N GLY A 67 -5.65 1.42 12.60
CA GLY A 67 -4.59 1.54 13.63
C GLY A 67 -3.24 1.05 13.11
N LEU A 68 -3.21 -0.10 12.43
CA LEU A 68 -1.98 -0.64 11.84
C LEU A 68 -1.46 0.22 10.69
N ALA A 69 -2.34 0.73 9.83
CA ALA A 69 -1.96 1.66 8.77
C ALA A 69 -1.27 2.90 9.36
N ALA A 70 -1.85 3.47 10.42
CA ALA A 70 -1.29 4.63 11.09
C ALA A 70 0.07 4.34 11.76
N ALA A 71 0.23 3.20 12.42
CA ALA A 71 1.48 2.78 13.03
C ALA A 71 2.60 2.59 11.99
N ASN A 72 2.30 1.94 10.87
CA ASN A 72 3.25 1.76 9.77
C ASN A 72 3.62 3.10 9.12
N ALA A 73 2.66 3.97 8.87
CA ALA A 73 2.92 5.30 8.32
C ALA A 73 3.83 6.13 9.23
N LEU A 74 3.61 6.07 10.55
CA LEU A 74 4.46 6.75 11.53
C LEU A 74 5.87 6.18 11.55
N ALA A 75 6.03 4.86 11.47
CA ALA A 75 7.34 4.20 11.44
C ALA A 75 8.13 4.57 10.18
N ILE A 76 7.48 4.62 9.02
CA ILE A 76 8.07 5.09 7.76
C ILE A 76 8.46 6.57 7.89
N GLY A 77 7.56 7.39 8.40
CA GLY A 77 7.79 8.78 8.72
C GLY A 77 8.18 9.66 7.53
N ALA A 78 7.82 9.27 6.32
CA ALA A 78 8.11 10.04 5.10
C ALA A 78 6.94 10.97 4.78
N GLY A 79 7.25 12.26 4.58
CA GLY A 79 6.23 13.26 4.28
C GLY A 79 5.45 12.95 3.00
N HIS A 80 4.13 13.10 3.07
CA HIS A 80 3.16 12.79 2.02
C HIS A 80 3.06 11.30 1.63
N ALA A 81 3.74 10.40 2.35
CA ALA A 81 3.53 8.98 2.18
C ALA A 81 2.15 8.57 2.70
N PHE A 82 1.53 7.59 2.05
CA PHE A 82 0.33 6.94 2.54
C PHE A 82 0.52 5.42 2.63
N VAL A 83 -0.19 4.82 3.57
CA VAL A 83 -0.26 3.38 3.77
C VAL A 83 -1.73 2.97 3.79
N ILE A 84 -2.07 1.97 3.00
CA ILE A 84 -3.39 1.35 2.98
C ILE A 84 -3.24 -0.12 3.35
N LEU A 85 -4.05 -0.59 4.29
CA LEU A 85 -4.18 -2.02 4.61
C LEU A 85 -5.57 -2.50 4.23
N LEU A 86 -5.66 -3.70 3.65
CA LEU A 86 -6.90 -4.27 3.13
C LEU A 86 -7.14 -5.68 3.66
N ARG A 87 -8.41 -6.00 3.93
CA ARG A 87 -8.98 -7.34 4.06
C ARG A 87 -10.25 -7.45 3.22
N GLU A 88 -10.70 -8.67 2.95
CA GLU A 88 -11.90 -8.96 2.15
C GLU A 88 -11.86 -8.36 0.74
N GLY A 89 -10.65 -8.20 0.22
CA GLY A 89 -10.36 -7.71 -1.12
C GLY A 89 -8.87 -7.66 -1.37
N PHE A 90 -8.50 -7.56 -2.64
CA PHE A 90 -7.11 -7.59 -3.09
C PHE A 90 -6.72 -6.27 -3.75
N PRO A 91 -5.42 -5.94 -3.79
CA PRO A 91 -4.94 -4.73 -4.45
C PRO A 91 -5.46 -4.57 -5.89
N VAL A 92 -5.54 -5.67 -6.67
CA VAL A 92 -6.07 -5.63 -8.04
C VAL A 92 -7.49 -5.08 -8.14
N ASN A 93 -8.28 -5.19 -7.08
CA ASN A 93 -9.66 -4.68 -7.05
C ASN A 93 -9.72 -3.16 -6.85
N VAL A 94 -8.69 -2.56 -6.29
CA VAL A 94 -8.71 -1.16 -5.83
C VAL A 94 -7.71 -0.25 -6.53
N LEU A 95 -6.70 -0.80 -7.22
CA LEU A 95 -5.62 0.01 -7.80
C LEU A 95 -6.11 1.04 -8.82
N ASN A 96 -7.04 0.70 -9.71
CA ASN A 96 -7.56 1.65 -10.68
C ASN A 96 -8.24 2.85 -10.04
N PRO A 97 -9.22 2.69 -9.12
CA PRO A 97 -9.78 3.83 -8.41
C PRO A 97 -8.75 4.62 -7.59
N LEU A 98 -7.77 3.98 -6.97
CA LEU A 98 -6.71 4.68 -6.24
C LEU A 98 -5.83 5.53 -7.16
N LYS A 99 -5.46 4.99 -8.32
CA LYS A 99 -4.67 5.73 -9.33
C LYS A 99 -5.44 6.90 -9.94
N ALA A 100 -6.77 6.86 -9.91
CA ALA A 100 -7.64 7.94 -10.39
C ALA A 100 -7.81 9.07 -9.37
N VAL A 101 -7.37 8.91 -8.13
CA VAL A 101 -7.37 9.98 -7.12
C VAL A 101 -6.35 11.05 -7.56
N PRO A 102 -6.79 12.32 -7.74
CA PRO A 102 -5.94 13.38 -8.31
C PRO A 102 -4.64 13.63 -7.55
N GLU A 103 -4.66 13.46 -6.23
CA GLU A 103 -3.50 13.73 -5.36
C GLU A 103 -2.45 12.62 -5.41
N VAL A 104 -2.78 11.41 -5.87
CA VAL A 104 -1.83 10.28 -5.89
C VAL A 104 -0.74 10.52 -6.93
N CYS A 105 0.50 10.67 -6.45
CA CYS A 105 1.67 10.90 -7.30
C CYS A 105 2.30 9.59 -7.76
N THR A 106 2.40 8.61 -6.84
CA THR A 106 3.02 7.31 -7.14
C THR A 106 2.54 6.24 -6.16
N ILE A 107 2.57 5.00 -6.62
CA ILE A 107 2.38 3.80 -5.80
C ILE A 107 3.67 3.00 -5.86
N PHE A 108 4.29 2.72 -4.72
CA PHE A 108 5.53 1.95 -4.62
C PHE A 108 5.29 0.44 -4.67
N CYS A 109 4.24 -0.04 -4.02
CA CYS A 109 3.84 -1.44 -4.04
C CYS A 109 2.36 -1.62 -3.71
N ALA A 110 1.85 -2.78 -4.10
CA ALA A 110 0.51 -3.26 -3.79
C ALA A 110 0.58 -4.79 -3.73
N THR A 111 0.55 -5.38 -2.53
CA THR A 111 0.95 -6.78 -2.37
C THR A 111 0.37 -7.43 -1.11
N ALA A 112 0.29 -8.76 -1.14
CA ALA A 112 0.03 -9.60 0.03
C ALA A 112 1.33 -10.01 0.76
N ASN A 113 2.49 -9.82 0.14
CA ASN A 113 3.78 -10.23 0.68
C ASN A 113 4.20 -9.36 1.86
N GLN A 114 5.21 -9.82 2.58
CA GLN A 114 5.96 -8.96 3.50
C GLN A 114 6.74 -7.91 2.71
N VAL A 115 6.77 -6.69 3.23
CA VAL A 115 7.41 -5.54 2.60
C VAL A 115 8.37 -4.88 3.56
N ASP A 116 9.56 -4.57 3.07
CA ASP A 116 10.49 -3.66 3.71
C ASP A 116 10.51 -2.34 2.93
N VAL A 117 10.30 -1.22 3.61
CA VAL A 117 10.37 0.11 3.00
C VAL A 117 11.77 0.68 3.17
N LEU A 118 12.40 1.08 2.06
CA LEU A 118 13.71 1.72 2.06
C LEU A 118 13.53 3.22 2.18
N VAL A 119 14.06 3.79 3.26
CA VAL A 119 13.86 5.20 3.62
C VAL A 119 15.20 5.92 3.66
N ALA A 120 15.34 6.97 2.85
CA ALA A 120 16.45 7.90 2.95
C ALA A 120 16.16 8.91 4.07
N VAL A 121 17.16 9.14 4.94
CA VAL A 121 17.05 10.07 6.06
C VAL A 121 18.08 11.17 5.92
N THR A 122 17.64 12.41 6.03
CA THR A 122 18.49 13.61 6.00
C THR A 122 18.19 14.51 7.20
N GLY A 123 18.99 15.55 7.38
CA GLY A 123 18.71 16.57 8.42
C GLY A 123 17.38 17.32 8.21
N ARG A 124 16.82 17.28 7.00
CA ARG A 124 15.53 17.90 6.68
C ARG A 124 14.34 16.99 6.95
N GLY A 125 14.48 15.69 6.70
CA GLY A 125 13.34 14.74 6.82
C GLY A 125 13.67 13.37 6.23
N ARG A 126 12.61 12.65 5.94
CA ARG A 126 12.64 11.24 5.48
C ARG A 126 11.89 11.10 4.15
N GLY A 127 12.35 10.20 3.29
CA GLY A 127 11.71 9.95 2.00
C GLY A 127 11.81 8.48 1.61
N ILE A 128 10.74 7.93 1.03
CA ILE A 128 10.75 6.58 0.48
C ILE A 128 11.52 6.59 -0.83
N ILE A 129 12.53 5.73 -0.96
CA ILE A 129 13.28 5.54 -2.21
C ILE A 129 12.88 4.26 -2.94
N GLY A 130 12.20 3.34 -2.27
CA GLY A 130 11.71 2.09 -2.84
C GLY A 130 11.25 1.13 -1.76
N VAL A 131 10.84 -0.05 -2.21
CA VAL A 131 10.40 -1.13 -1.35
C VAL A 131 11.02 -2.45 -1.80
N ILE A 132 11.15 -3.38 -0.85
CA ILE A 132 11.43 -4.79 -1.12
C ILE A 132 10.11 -5.51 -0.90
N ASP A 133 9.58 -6.12 -1.97
CA ASP A 133 8.29 -6.80 -1.99
C ASP A 133 8.54 -8.31 -2.14
N GLY A 134 8.40 -9.03 -1.04
CA GLY A 134 8.61 -10.48 -1.02
C GLY A 134 10.05 -10.91 -1.32
N SER A 135 10.20 -12.03 -2.01
CA SER A 135 11.48 -12.68 -2.28
C SER A 135 11.89 -12.55 -3.75
N PRO A 136 13.21 -12.62 -4.04
CA PRO A 136 13.67 -12.57 -5.42
C PRO A 136 13.21 -13.80 -6.21
N PRO A 137 13.04 -13.70 -7.54
CA PRO A 137 12.69 -14.85 -8.39
C PRO A 137 13.81 -15.89 -8.39
N VAL A 138 13.43 -17.16 -8.53
CA VAL A 138 14.36 -18.31 -8.53
C VAL A 138 14.69 -18.82 -9.94
N GLY A 139 14.04 -18.30 -10.98
CA GLY A 139 14.24 -18.71 -12.36
C GLY A 139 13.27 -18.03 -13.34
N ILE A 140 13.28 -18.51 -14.56
CA ILE A 140 12.41 -18.06 -15.64
C ILE A 140 11.38 -19.14 -15.93
N GLU A 141 10.10 -18.79 -16.08
CA GLU A 141 9.03 -19.74 -16.38
C GLU A 141 9.29 -20.53 -17.65
N GLN A 142 8.93 -21.82 -17.62
CA GLN A 142 8.93 -22.73 -18.75
C GLN A 142 7.47 -22.98 -19.21
N ASP A 143 7.27 -23.78 -20.25
CA ASP A 143 5.94 -24.04 -20.82
C ASP A 143 4.93 -24.58 -19.82
N ALA A 144 5.38 -25.45 -18.88
CA ALA A 144 4.53 -25.99 -17.82
C ALA A 144 4.07 -24.87 -16.86
N ASP A 145 4.97 -23.97 -16.48
CA ASP A 145 4.67 -22.84 -15.58
C ASP A 145 3.68 -21.87 -16.25
N ILE A 146 3.83 -21.63 -17.55
CA ILE A 146 2.88 -20.80 -18.33
C ILE A 146 1.48 -21.43 -18.31
N THR A 147 1.40 -22.75 -18.47
CA THR A 147 0.13 -23.48 -18.43
C THR A 147 -0.52 -23.36 -17.05
N GLU A 148 0.25 -23.55 -15.99
CA GLU A 148 -0.22 -23.41 -14.61
C GLU A 148 -0.71 -21.98 -14.31
N ARG A 149 0.04 -20.96 -14.71
CA ARG A 149 -0.34 -19.56 -14.54
C ARG A 149 -1.67 -19.25 -15.23
N ARG A 150 -1.85 -19.72 -16.45
CA ARG A 150 -3.09 -19.52 -17.22
C ARG A 150 -4.28 -20.24 -16.57
N ALA A 151 -4.06 -21.46 -16.09
CA ALA A 151 -5.08 -22.22 -15.37
C ALA A 151 -5.49 -21.52 -14.06
N LEU A 152 -4.52 -21.00 -13.29
CA LEU A 152 -4.77 -20.23 -12.07
C LEU A 152 -5.65 -19.00 -12.35
N LEU A 153 -5.32 -18.20 -13.38
CA LEU A 153 -6.08 -16.99 -13.72
C LEU A 153 -7.52 -17.30 -14.12
N ARG A 154 -7.76 -18.43 -14.80
CA ARG A 154 -9.11 -18.90 -15.11
C ARG A 154 -9.87 -19.34 -13.85
N THR A 155 -9.21 -20.11 -12.98
CA THR A 155 -9.80 -20.56 -11.71
C THR A 155 -10.21 -19.39 -10.84
N LEU A 156 -9.40 -18.32 -10.80
CA LEU A 156 -9.70 -17.10 -10.07
C LEU A 156 -10.74 -16.20 -10.78
N GLY A 157 -11.10 -16.49 -12.01
CA GLY A 157 -12.09 -15.73 -12.78
C GLY A 157 -11.56 -14.47 -13.46
N TYR A 158 -10.25 -14.25 -13.49
CA TYR A 158 -9.65 -13.07 -14.15
C TYR A 158 -9.48 -13.23 -15.66
N LYS A 159 -9.46 -14.47 -16.16
CA LYS A 159 -9.35 -14.79 -17.58
C LYS A 159 -10.36 -15.87 -17.97
N LEU A 160 -10.78 -15.89 -19.25
CA LEU A 160 -11.68 -16.88 -19.86
C LEU A 160 -10.94 -18.16 -20.27
#